data_d1dd480080c9c6bd74cddd5c13cf49a7
#
_entry.id   d1dd480080c9c6bd74cddd5c13cf49a7
#
_cell.length_a   1.000
_cell.length_b   1.000
_cell.length_c   1.000
_cell.angle_alpha   90.00
_cell.angle_beta   90.00
_cell.angle_gamma   90.00
#
_symmetry.space_group_name_H-M   'P 1'
#
loop_
_entity.id
_entity.type
_entity.pdbx_description
1 polymer ?
#
loop_
_entity_poly.entity_id
_entity_poly.type
_entity_poly.pdbx_seq_one_letter_code
_entity_poly.pdbx_strand_id
1 'polypeptide(L)'
;MPVRIQQKLLEHFVPGTTARAAALLVGVQGRATVVFFQRLRQLIASKQESFLLSGEVEADESYFGGVRKGRRGRGAAGKVPVFGLLKRGGRVYTAIMPDAKAKTLLPIIRERVTPDSIVYTDNFQVDDVLDVSEFHHRRVNHSTTFVSKRGHHINGIENFWNQAKRHLRRFNDISKGSFYWFLKECEWRFNGGPCGPISAAQILVSRRSK
;
A
#
# COMPACT_ATOMS: atom_id res chain seq x y z
N MET A 1 23.21 13.21 -12.47
CA MET A 1 22.38 12.88 -13.65
C MET A 1 21.75 14.16 -14.15
N PRO A 2 21.86 14.51 -15.47
CA PRO A 2 21.27 15.72 -16.05
C PRO A 2 19.73 15.76 -15.87
N VAL A 3 19.16 16.96 -15.74
CA VAL A 3 17.72 17.15 -15.49
C VAL A 3 16.87 16.54 -16.62
N ARG A 4 17.27 16.70 -17.87
CA ARG A 4 16.60 16.10 -19.04
C ARG A 4 16.48 14.58 -18.92
N ILE A 5 17.52 13.91 -18.45
CA ILE A 5 17.50 12.45 -18.24
C ILE A 5 16.57 12.08 -17.05
N GLN A 6 16.59 12.87 -15.98
CA GLN A 6 15.68 12.64 -14.85
C GLN A 6 14.22 12.76 -15.26
N GLN A 7 13.88 13.73 -16.14
CA GLN A 7 12.52 13.88 -16.66
C GLN A 7 12.10 12.66 -17.47
N LYS A 8 12.93 12.19 -18.41
CA LYS A 8 12.65 10.98 -19.19
C LYS A 8 12.47 9.76 -18.30
N LEU A 9 13.33 9.58 -17.29
CA LEU A 9 13.19 8.47 -16.34
C LEU A 9 11.90 8.57 -15.51
N LEU A 10 11.45 9.77 -15.16
CA LEU A 10 10.19 9.97 -14.47
C LEU A 10 8.99 9.60 -15.35
N GLU A 11 9.02 9.92 -16.64
CA GLU A 11 8.00 9.52 -17.64
C GLU A 11 7.85 7.99 -17.70
N HIS A 12 8.93 7.24 -17.44
CA HIS A 12 8.91 5.78 -17.33
C HIS A 12 8.50 5.29 -15.93
N PHE A 13 8.85 6.01 -14.87
CA PHE A 13 8.46 5.63 -13.50
C PHE A 13 6.94 5.73 -13.31
N VAL A 14 6.32 6.78 -13.81
CA VAL A 14 4.88 7.05 -13.65
C VAL A 14 4.00 5.89 -14.15
N PRO A 15 4.16 5.34 -15.36
CA PRO A 15 3.37 4.19 -15.81
C PRO A 15 3.82 2.86 -15.17
N GLY A 16 4.84 2.86 -14.33
CA GLY A 16 5.31 1.68 -13.62
C GLY A 16 6.32 0.82 -14.40
N THR A 17 7.05 1.39 -15.34
CA THR A 17 8.17 0.72 -16.01
C THR A 17 9.26 0.35 -15.00
N THR A 18 9.86 -0.83 -15.14
CA THR A 18 10.98 -1.21 -14.25
C THR A 18 12.22 -0.35 -14.52
N ALA A 19 13.06 -0.15 -13.51
CA ALA A 19 14.30 0.62 -13.68
C ALA A 19 15.22 0.06 -14.77
N ARG A 20 15.26 -1.27 -14.93
CA ARG A 20 16.06 -1.93 -15.97
C ARG A 20 15.53 -1.59 -17.37
N ALA A 21 14.22 -1.69 -17.60
CA ALA A 21 13.61 -1.35 -18.89
C ALA A 21 13.74 0.15 -19.18
N ALA A 22 13.50 1.01 -18.19
CA ALA A 22 13.65 2.46 -18.34
C ALA A 22 15.11 2.85 -18.69
N ALA A 23 16.09 2.19 -18.10
CA ALA A 23 17.51 2.42 -18.39
C ALA A 23 17.85 2.14 -19.87
N LEU A 24 17.34 1.03 -20.39
CA LEU A 24 17.51 0.66 -21.82
C LEU A 24 16.84 1.68 -22.75
N LEU A 25 15.60 2.06 -22.46
CA LEU A 25 14.83 2.99 -23.29
C LEU A 25 15.41 4.42 -23.31
N VAL A 26 15.98 4.85 -22.18
CA VAL A 26 16.57 6.21 -22.06
C VAL A 26 18.06 6.23 -22.45
N GLY A 27 18.71 5.08 -22.60
CA GLY A 27 20.14 4.97 -22.92
C GLY A 27 21.06 5.35 -21.76
N VAL A 28 20.73 4.92 -20.53
CA VAL A 28 21.52 5.24 -19.33
C VAL A 28 21.88 3.99 -18.55
N GLN A 29 22.86 4.13 -17.63
CA GLN A 29 23.28 3.00 -16.79
C GLN A 29 22.16 2.48 -15.88
N GLY A 30 21.91 1.17 -15.90
CA GLY A 30 20.89 0.51 -15.10
C GLY A 30 21.01 0.78 -13.60
N ARG A 31 22.25 0.73 -13.04
CA ARG A 31 22.50 1.01 -11.61
C ARG A 31 22.09 2.44 -11.22
N ALA A 32 22.41 3.42 -12.05
CA ALA A 32 22.01 4.81 -11.80
C ALA A 32 20.49 4.98 -11.82
N THR A 33 19.81 4.29 -12.73
CA THR A 33 18.33 4.30 -12.82
C THR A 33 17.68 3.62 -11.61
N VAL A 34 18.23 2.49 -11.14
CA VAL A 34 17.75 1.83 -9.91
C VAL A 34 17.85 2.78 -8.72
N VAL A 35 19.00 3.44 -8.51
CA VAL A 35 19.18 4.42 -7.43
C VAL A 35 18.21 5.60 -7.59
N PHE A 36 17.99 6.07 -8.82
CA PHE A 36 17.04 7.15 -9.09
C PHE A 36 15.60 6.76 -8.71
N PHE A 37 15.13 5.59 -9.15
CA PHE A 37 13.79 5.08 -8.82
C PHE A 37 13.63 4.82 -7.32
N GLN A 38 14.67 4.32 -6.65
CA GLN A 38 14.64 4.15 -5.19
C GLN A 38 14.48 5.50 -4.46
N ARG A 39 15.17 6.53 -4.91
CA ARG A 39 15.02 7.89 -4.36
C ARG A 39 13.63 8.48 -4.63
N LEU A 40 13.01 8.17 -5.76
CA LEU A 40 11.62 8.56 -6.03
C LEU A 40 10.66 7.91 -5.03
N ARG A 41 10.81 6.62 -4.76
CA ARG A 41 10.02 5.90 -3.74
C ARG A 41 10.18 6.49 -2.35
N GLN A 42 11.41 6.79 -1.96
CA GLN A 42 11.71 7.44 -0.67
C GLN A 42 11.03 8.81 -0.57
N LEU A 43 11.07 9.60 -1.64
CA LEU A 43 10.42 10.90 -1.71
C LEU A 43 8.89 10.77 -1.65
N ILE A 44 8.31 9.82 -2.36
CA ILE A 44 6.88 9.52 -2.30
C ILE A 44 6.50 9.22 -0.85
N ALA A 45 7.22 8.32 -0.19
CA ALA A 45 6.94 7.94 1.19
C ALA A 45 7.07 9.11 2.17
N SER A 46 8.10 9.97 2.00
CA SER A 46 8.29 11.14 2.88
C SER A 46 7.26 12.24 2.70
N LYS A 47 6.60 12.29 1.53
CA LYS A 47 5.57 13.28 1.20
C LYS A 47 4.15 12.77 1.38
N GLN A 48 3.96 11.49 1.69
CA GLN A 48 2.64 11.00 2.05
C GLN A 48 2.23 11.62 3.38
N GLU A 49 1.28 12.54 3.29
CA GLU A 49 0.73 13.21 4.46
C GLU A 49 0.04 12.21 5.38
N SER A 50 0.19 12.46 6.68
CA SER A 50 -0.63 11.76 7.67
C SER A 50 -2.07 12.27 7.52
N PHE A 51 -2.97 11.40 7.10
CA PHE A 51 -4.40 11.70 7.01
C PHE A 51 -5.19 10.74 7.89
N LEU A 52 -6.31 11.24 8.40
CA LEU A 52 -7.27 10.43 9.13
C LEU A 52 -8.34 9.92 8.17
N LEU A 53 -8.76 8.69 8.38
CA LEU A 53 -9.86 8.06 7.68
C LEU A 53 -11.13 8.26 8.50
N SER A 54 -12.21 8.67 7.86
CA SER A 54 -13.50 8.94 8.52
C SER A 54 -14.66 8.29 7.77
N GLY A 55 -15.73 7.96 8.48
CA GLY A 55 -16.93 7.35 7.92
C GLY A 55 -16.77 5.84 7.74
N GLU A 56 -16.99 5.30 6.56
CA GLU A 56 -16.87 3.86 6.28
C GLU A 56 -15.45 3.49 5.89
N VAL A 57 -14.81 2.63 6.69
CA VAL A 57 -13.42 2.19 6.52
C VAL A 57 -13.36 0.68 6.43
N GLU A 58 -12.75 0.15 5.39
CA GLU A 58 -12.44 -1.27 5.23
C GLU A 58 -11.05 -1.55 5.81
N ALA A 59 -10.93 -2.60 6.62
CA ALA A 59 -9.68 -3.01 7.25
C ALA A 59 -9.41 -4.49 6.94
N ASP A 60 -8.21 -4.77 6.44
CA ASP A 60 -7.82 -6.14 6.07
C ASP A 60 -6.29 -6.31 6.11
N GLU A 61 -5.84 -7.57 6.17
CA GLU A 61 -4.42 -7.91 6.06
C GLU A 61 -4.08 -8.60 4.76
N SER A 62 -2.87 -8.35 4.32
CA SER A 62 -2.29 -9.11 3.24
C SER A 62 -0.84 -9.49 3.52
N TYR A 63 -0.43 -10.61 2.94
CA TYR A 63 0.91 -11.16 3.12
C TYR A 63 1.67 -11.08 1.81
N PHE A 64 2.85 -10.44 1.85
CA PHE A 64 3.74 -10.25 0.71
C PHE A 64 5.01 -11.07 0.85
N GLY A 65 5.48 -11.63 -0.27
CA GLY A 65 6.68 -12.46 -0.35
C GLY A 65 6.49 -13.64 -1.29
N GLY A 66 7.60 -14.21 -1.75
CA GLY A 66 7.60 -15.33 -2.70
C GLY A 66 7.00 -16.61 -2.13
N VAL A 67 6.54 -17.48 -3.02
CA VAL A 67 6.15 -18.86 -2.68
C VAL A 67 7.41 -19.67 -2.44
N ARG A 68 7.65 -20.11 -1.19
CA ARG A 68 8.69 -21.12 -0.90
C ARG A 68 8.11 -22.51 -1.05
N LYS A 69 8.85 -23.42 -1.73
CA LYS A 69 8.47 -24.84 -1.84
C LYS A 69 8.21 -25.42 -0.44
N GLY A 70 7.08 -26.10 -0.28
CA GLY A 70 6.75 -26.88 0.91
C GLY A 70 5.88 -26.23 1.99
N ARG A 71 5.68 -24.90 1.99
CA ARG A 71 4.80 -24.25 3.00
C ARG A 71 3.85 -23.27 2.33
N ARG A 72 2.56 -23.64 2.31
CA ARG A 72 1.45 -22.77 1.86
C ARG A 72 0.74 -22.19 3.09
N GLY A 73 0.17 -20.99 2.97
CA GLY A 73 -0.69 -20.38 4.01
C GLY A 73 -0.24 -18.99 4.48
N ARG A 74 -1.08 -18.38 5.30
CA ARG A 74 -0.91 -17.01 5.85
C ARG A 74 0.36 -16.88 6.72
N GLY A 75 0.78 -17.95 7.40
CA GLY A 75 1.97 -18.00 8.28
C GLY A 75 3.25 -18.54 7.65
N ALA A 76 3.36 -18.66 6.31
CA ALA A 76 4.56 -19.19 5.66
C ALA A 76 5.79 -18.31 5.97
N ALA A 77 6.85 -18.92 6.49
CA ALA A 77 8.07 -18.23 6.91
C ALA A 77 8.64 -17.35 5.79
N GLY A 78 8.89 -16.08 6.11
CA GLY A 78 9.49 -15.10 5.20
C GLY A 78 8.51 -14.17 4.49
N LYS A 79 7.20 -14.35 4.64
CA LYS A 79 6.22 -13.36 4.18
C LYS A 79 6.22 -12.14 5.11
N VAL A 80 5.99 -10.97 4.52
CA VAL A 80 5.83 -9.70 5.25
C VAL A 80 4.34 -9.45 5.43
N PRO A 81 3.82 -9.44 6.67
CA PRO A 81 2.44 -9.08 6.92
C PRO A 81 2.26 -7.56 6.78
N VAL A 82 1.21 -7.16 6.10
CA VAL A 82 0.83 -5.77 5.87
C VAL A 82 -0.62 -5.59 6.26
N PHE A 83 -0.90 -4.55 7.03
CA PHE A 83 -2.25 -4.11 7.35
C PHE A 83 -2.64 -2.95 6.46
N GLY A 84 -3.89 -2.93 6.00
CA GLY A 84 -4.45 -1.88 5.17
C GLY A 84 -5.75 -1.36 5.77
N LEU A 85 -5.91 -0.05 5.67
CA LEU A 85 -7.13 0.68 5.98
C LEU A 85 -7.54 1.45 4.73
N LEU A 86 -8.76 1.25 4.26
CA LEU A 86 -9.29 1.94 3.08
C LEU A 86 -10.58 2.67 3.43
N LYS A 87 -10.60 3.99 3.27
CA LYS A 87 -11.86 4.75 3.25
C LYS A 87 -12.64 4.39 2.00
N ARG A 88 -13.89 3.97 2.12
CA ARG A 88 -14.75 3.68 0.96
C ARG A 88 -14.85 4.88 0.03
N GLY A 89 -14.58 4.65 -1.26
CA GLY A 89 -14.50 5.71 -2.26
C GLY A 89 -13.34 6.71 -2.08
N GLY A 90 -12.38 6.40 -1.20
CA GLY A 90 -11.31 7.29 -0.85
C GLY A 90 -9.92 6.66 -0.85
N ARG A 91 -9.10 7.08 0.10
CA ARG A 91 -7.68 6.73 0.19
C ARG A 91 -7.44 5.43 0.95
N VAL A 92 -6.34 4.77 0.62
CA VAL A 92 -5.77 3.65 1.37
C VAL A 92 -4.57 4.11 2.19
N TYR A 93 -4.44 3.54 3.38
CA TYR A 93 -3.25 3.60 4.23
C TYR A 93 -2.74 2.19 4.48
N THR A 94 -1.42 1.99 4.50
CA THR A 94 -0.81 0.68 4.74
C THR A 94 0.31 0.76 5.78
N ALA A 95 0.40 -0.28 6.61
CA ALA A 95 1.46 -0.46 7.60
C ALA A 95 2.05 -1.88 7.53
N ILE A 96 3.38 -1.98 7.60
CA ILE A 96 4.06 -3.26 7.79
C ILE A 96 3.97 -3.62 9.27
N MET A 97 3.62 -4.86 9.57
CA MET A 97 3.43 -5.34 10.92
C MET A 97 4.42 -6.45 11.28
N PRO A 98 4.75 -6.62 12.57
CA PRO A 98 5.46 -7.80 13.05
C PRO A 98 4.55 -9.04 13.05
N ASP A 99 3.28 -8.86 13.38
CA ASP A 99 2.25 -9.88 13.41
C ASP A 99 0.85 -9.27 13.17
N ALA A 100 -0.15 -10.13 13.00
CA ALA A 100 -1.53 -9.75 12.75
C ALA A 100 -2.41 -9.90 14.00
N LYS A 101 -1.87 -9.65 15.18
CA LYS A 101 -2.63 -9.75 16.43
C LYS A 101 -3.39 -8.46 16.72
N ALA A 102 -4.52 -8.58 17.43
CA ALA A 102 -5.35 -7.46 17.84
C ALA A 102 -4.56 -6.33 18.50
N LYS A 103 -3.63 -6.67 19.42
CA LYS A 103 -2.76 -5.71 20.11
C LYS A 103 -1.86 -4.89 19.20
N THR A 104 -1.54 -5.41 17.99
CA THR A 104 -0.73 -4.73 16.98
C THR A 104 -1.59 -3.85 16.07
N LEU A 105 -2.81 -4.28 15.79
CA LEU A 105 -3.70 -3.64 14.81
C LEU A 105 -4.49 -2.49 15.42
N LEU A 106 -5.00 -2.65 16.65
CA LEU A 106 -5.82 -1.64 17.30
C LEU A 106 -5.14 -0.27 17.43
N PRO A 107 -3.86 -0.14 17.83
CA PRO A 107 -3.16 1.15 17.84
C PRO A 107 -3.11 1.82 16.47
N ILE A 108 -2.93 1.03 15.39
CA ILE A 108 -2.89 1.56 14.02
C ILE A 108 -4.26 2.11 13.62
N ILE A 109 -5.34 1.40 13.97
CA ILE A 109 -6.71 1.85 13.71
C ILE A 109 -6.97 3.16 14.46
N ARG A 110 -6.67 3.21 15.76
CA ARG A 110 -6.85 4.42 16.60
C ARG A 110 -6.05 5.63 16.11
N GLU A 111 -4.87 5.40 15.57
CA GLU A 111 -4.04 6.49 15.02
C GLU A 111 -4.58 7.02 13.69
N ARG A 112 -5.26 6.19 12.90
CA ARG A 112 -5.58 6.47 11.50
C ARG A 112 -7.06 6.62 11.19
N VAL A 113 -7.94 6.21 12.09
CA VAL A 113 -9.39 6.27 11.91
C VAL A 113 -9.99 7.20 12.95
N THR A 114 -10.88 8.11 12.51
CA THR A 114 -11.59 8.99 13.45
C THR A 114 -12.59 8.20 14.29
N PRO A 115 -12.82 8.58 15.56
CA PRO A 115 -13.91 8.04 16.36
C PRO A 115 -15.25 8.09 15.62
N ASP A 116 -16.22 7.28 16.02
CA ASP A 116 -17.54 7.11 15.40
C ASP A 116 -17.54 6.62 13.94
N SER A 117 -16.38 6.25 13.39
CA SER A 117 -16.30 5.62 12.08
C SER A 117 -16.77 4.17 12.12
N ILE A 118 -17.32 3.69 11.00
CA ILE A 118 -17.69 2.29 10.82
C ILE A 118 -16.51 1.53 10.23
N VAL A 119 -15.96 0.56 10.97
CA VAL A 119 -14.85 -0.27 10.51
C VAL A 119 -15.37 -1.64 10.07
N TYR A 120 -15.18 -1.95 8.79
CA TYR A 120 -15.53 -3.25 8.20
C TYR A 120 -14.31 -4.16 8.18
N THR A 121 -14.45 -5.38 8.73
CA THR A 121 -13.38 -6.41 8.73
C THR A 121 -13.91 -7.73 8.17
N ASP A 122 -13.02 -8.57 7.66
CA ASP A 122 -13.32 -9.93 7.23
C ASP A 122 -12.84 -10.93 8.29
N ASN A 123 -13.76 -11.40 9.11
CA ASN A 123 -13.59 -12.55 10.03
C ASN A 123 -12.28 -12.52 10.86
N PHE A 124 -12.00 -11.40 11.51
CA PHE A 124 -10.71 -11.08 12.10
C PHE A 124 -10.64 -11.34 13.61
N GLN A 125 -9.47 -11.75 14.12
CA GLN A 125 -9.21 -11.90 15.57
C GLN A 125 -9.25 -10.58 16.38
N VAL A 126 -9.43 -9.45 15.70
CA VAL A 126 -9.56 -8.11 16.31
C VAL A 126 -10.99 -7.78 16.70
N ASP A 127 -11.95 -8.58 16.23
CA ASP A 127 -13.37 -8.29 16.33
C ASP A 127 -13.81 -8.04 17.78
N ASP A 128 -13.41 -8.91 18.72
CA ASP A 128 -13.79 -8.79 20.14
C ASP A 128 -13.24 -7.54 20.82
N VAL A 129 -12.16 -6.95 20.28
CA VAL A 129 -11.53 -5.74 20.84
C VAL A 129 -12.08 -4.48 20.19
N LEU A 130 -12.49 -4.55 18.92
CA LEU A 130 -13.14 -3.44 18.22
C LEU A 130 -14.58 -3.21 18.72
N ASP A 131 -15.29 -4.27 19.10
CA ASP A 131 -16.65 -4.19 19.61
C ASP A 131 -16.75 -3.43 20.95
N VAL A 132 -15.65 -3.28 21.69
CA VAL A 132 -15.57 -2.55 22.97
C VAL A 132 -14.88 -1.19 22.80
N SER A 133 -14.55 -0.78 21.55
CA SER A 133 -13.80 0.44 21.25
C SER A 133 -14.71 1.62 20.85
N GLU A 134 -14.08 2.75 20.59
CA GLU A 134 -14.70 4.00 20.11
C GLU A 134 -15.18 3.95 18.65
N PHE A 135 -15.14 2.77 18.00
CA PHE A 135 -15.54 2.57 16.59
C PHE A 135 -16.78 1.69 16.47
N HIS A 136 -17.60 1.92 15.46
CA HIS A 136 -18.70 1.03 15.09
C HIS A 136 -18.16 -0.13 14.25
N HIS A 137 -17.98 -1.30 14.84
CA HIS A 137 -17.46 -2.46 14.13
C HIS A 137 -18.54 -3.18 13.33
N ARG A 138 -18.22 -3.60 12.10
CA ARG A 138 -19.08 -4.39 11.22
C ARG A 138 -18.30 -5.55 10.62
N ARG A 139 -18.61 -6.77 11.08
CA ARG A 139 -18.01 -7.99 10.52
C ARG A 139 -18.65 -8.35 9.19
N VAL A 140 -17.84 -8.63 8.17
CA VAL A 140 -18.25 -9.12 6.87
C VAL A 140 -18.04 -10.63 6.84
N ASN A 141 -19.12 -11.41 6.70
CA ASN A 141 -19.03 -12.87 6.63
C ASN A 141 -19.19 -13.33 5.19
N HIS A 142 -18.12 -13.76 4.54
CA HIS A 142 -18.11 -14.25 3.16
C HIS A 142 -18.76 -15.65 3.00
N SER A 143 -18.97 -16.40 4.09
CA SER A 143 -19.44 -17.79 4.02
C SER A 143 -20.96 -17.95 3.87
N THR A 144 -21.74 -16.91 4.13
CA THR A 144 -23.22 -17.04 4.22
C THR A 144 -24.02 -16.23 3.21
N THR A 145 -23.43 -15.24 2.52
CA THR A 145 -24.18 -14.46 1.52
C THR A 145 -23.27 -13.83 0.47
N PHE A 146 -23.44 -14.19 -0.79
CA PHE A 146 -22.79 -13.58 -1.95
C PHE A 146 -23.17 -12.11 -2.16
N VAL A 147 -24.24 -11.66 -1.56
CA VAL A 147 -24.67 -10.24 -1.51
C VAL A 147 -25.43 -10.03 -0.21
N SER A 148 -24.82 -9.43 0.80
CA SER A 148 -25.61 -8.89 1.90
C SER A 148 -26.40 -7.70 1.34
N LYS A 149 -27.73 -7.71 1.51
CA LYS A 149 -28.68 -6.66 1.05
C LYS A 149 -28.38 -5.24 1.60
N ARG A 150 -27.28 -5.04 2.33
CA ARG A 150 -26.88 -3.78 2.99
C ARG A 150 -25.46 -3.32 2.68
N GLY A 151 -24.80 -3.79 1.61
CA GLY A 151 -23.50 -3.24 1.18
C GLY A 151 -22.31 -3.56 2.13
N HIS A 152 -22.43 -4.58 2.99
CA HIS A 152 -21.32 -5.01 3.85
C HIS A 152 -20.33 -5.84 3.02
N HIS A 153 -19.25 -5.24 2.58
CA HIS A 153 -18.14 -5.90 1.85
C HIS A 153 -16.84 -5.16 2.10
N ILE A 154 -15.72 -5.81 1.82
CA ILE A 154 -14.36 -5.22 1.86
C ILE A 154 -13.69 -5.27 0.48
N ASN A 155 -14.49 -5.23 -0.58
CA ASN A 155 -14.01 -5.35 -1.97
C ASN A 155 -13.02 -4.25 -2.36
N GLY A 156 -13.10 -3.08 -1.74
CA GLY A 156 -12.20 -1.96 -2.00
C GLY A 156 -10.77 -2.29 -1.60
N ILE A 157 -10.57 -2.75 -0.37
CA ILE A 157 -9.23 -3.10 0.13
C ILE A 157 -8.69 -4.36 -0.56
N GLU A 158 -9.54 -5.34 -0.89
CA GLU A 158 -9.14 -6.51 -1.69
C GLU A 158 -8.66 -6.10 -3.09
N ASN A 159 -9.36 -5.16 -3.73
CA ASN A 159 -8.94 -4.59 -5.02
C ASN A 159 -7.57 -3.91 -4.90
N PHE A 160 -7.34 -3.13 -3.85
CA PHE A 160 -6.02 -2.56 -3.59
C PHE A 160 -4.93 -3.65 -3.49
N TRP A 161 -5.17 -4.73 -2.71
CA TRP A 161 -4.20 -5.83 -2.60
C TRP A 161 -3.91 -6.49 -3.94
N ASN A 162 -4.93 -6.68 -4.76
CA ASN A 162 -4.78 -7.26 -6.10
C ASN A 162 -3.95 -6.35 -7.01
N GLN A 163 -4.17 -5.03 -6.96
CA GLN A 163 -3.37 -4.05 -7.71
C GLN A 163 -1.92 -4.00 -7.22
N ALA A 164 -1.70 -3.94 -5.90
CA ALA A 164 -0.38 -3.93 -5.30
C ALA A 164 0.42 -5.19 -5.65
N LYS A 165 -0.16 -6.38 -5.49
CA LYS A 165 0.48 -7.65 -5.84
C LYS A 165 0.82 -7.72 -7.34
N ARG A 166 -0.05 -7.25 -8.22
CA ARG A 166 0.17 -7.20 -9.67
C ARG A 166 1.31 -6.24 -10.02
N HIS A 167 1.35 -5.06 -9.39
CA HIS A 167 2.44 -4.10 -9.58
C HIS A 167 3.78 -4.68 -9.11
N LEU A 168 3.82 -5.26 -7.90
CA LEU A 168 5.05 -5.80 -7.30
C LEU A 168 5.59 -7.05 -7.99
N ARG A 169 4.75 -7.82 -8.70
CA ARG A 169 5.17 -9.01 -9.46
C ARG A 169 6.25 -8.71 -10.51
N ARG A 170 6.36 -7.47 -10.98
CA ARG A 170 7.39 -7.05 -11.96
C ARG A 170 8.78 -6.96 -11.35
N PHE A 171 8.88 -6.91 -10.03
CA PHE A 171 10.13 -6.74 -9.30
C PHE A 171 10.47 -8.05 -8.59
N ASN A 172 11.46 -8.76 -9.14
CA ASN A 172 12.02 -9.94 -8.49
C ASN A 172 12.95 -9.50 -7.36
N ASP A 173 12.94 -10.24 -6.24
CA ASP A 173 13.87 -10.09 -5.13
C ASP A 173 13.88 -8.69 -4.46
N ILE A 174 12.70 -8.13 -4.21
CA ILE A 174 12.60 -6.95 -3.35
C ILE A 174 13.11 -7.33 -1.95
N SER A 175 14.24 -6.75 -1.53
CA SER A 175 14.77 -6.96 -0.19
C SER A 175 13.78 -6.50 0.88
N LYS A 176 13.77 -7.16 2.05
CA LYS A 176 12.89 -6.76 3.17
C LYS A 176 13.09 -5.29 3.56
N GLY A 177 14.33 -4.78 3.54
CA GLY A 177 14.63 -3.39 3.85
C GLY A 177 14.13 -2.39 2.81
N SER A 178 13.93 -2.83 1.56
CA SER A 178 13.38 -1.98 0.50
C SER A 178 11.86 -2.10 0.36
N PHE A 179 11.24 -3.15 0.91
CA PHE A 179 9.83 -3.46 0.71
C PHE A 179 8.91 -2.30 1.12
N TYR A 180 9.21 -1.62 2.22
CA TYR A 180 8.46 -0.45 2.68
C TYR A 180 8.29 0.62 1.58
N TRP A 181 9.35 0.94 0.86
CA TRP A 181 9.33 1.96 -0.19
C TRP A 181 8.48 1.55 -1.39
N PHE A 182 8.50 0.26 -1.75
CA PHE A 182 7.65 -0.29 -2.81
C PHE A 182 6.18 -0.34 -2.38
N LEU A 183 5.90 -0.66 -1.13
CA LEU A 183 4.55 -0.63 -0.58
C LEU A 183 3.97 0.79 -0.63
N LYS A 184 4.76 1.80 -0.22
CA LYS A 184 4.36 3.21 -0.28
C LYS A 184 4.18 3.71 -1.73
N GLU A 185 4.92 3.17 -2.69
CA GLU A 185 4.64 3.41 -4.11
C GLU A 185 3.27 2.84 -4.51
N CYS A 186 2.91 1.63 -4.07
CA CYS A 186 1.60 1.05 -4.36
C CYS A 186 0.46 1.88 -3.75
N GLU A 187 0.60 2.31 -2.50
CA GLU A 187 -0.33 3.20 -1.81
C GLU A 187 -0.49 4.53 -2.58
N TRP A 188 0.61 5.17 -2.97
CA TRP A 188 0.58 6.39 -3.78
C TRP A 188 -0.16 6.20 -5.10
N ARG A 189 0.10 5.11 -5.82
CA ARG A 189 -0.56 4.80 -7.09
C ARG A 189 -2.06 4.65 -6.95
N PHE A 190 -2.50 3.97 -5.89
CA PHE A 190 -3.93 3.78 -5.60
C PHE A 190 -4.61 5.09 -5.20
N ASN A 191 -3.93 5.92 -4.41
CA ASN A 191 -4.41 7.22 -3.92
C ASN A 191 -4.39 8.34 -4.99
N GLY A 192 -4.38 7.99 -6.26
CA GLY A 192 -4.45 8.92 -7.38
C GLY A 192 -3.12 9.09 -8.14
N GLY A 193 -2.02 8.50 -7.68
CA GLY A 193 -0.73 8.52 -8.38
C GLY A 193 -0.32 9.94 -8.81
N PRO A 194 -0.02 10.15 -10.11
CA PRO A 194 0.40 11.46 -10.64
C PRO A 194 -0.69 12.54 -10.58
N CYS A 195 -1.96 12.14 -10.53
CA CYS A 195 -3.13 13.04 -10.40
C CYS A 195 -3.54 13.26 -8.94
N GLY A 196 -2.90 12.56 -8.00
CA GLY A 196 -3.18 12.63 -6.57
C GLY A 196 -2.40 13.76 -5.86
N PRO A 197 -2.45 13.76 -4.51
CA PRO A 197 -1.83 14.81 -3.67
C PRO A 197 -0.33 15.02 -3.92
N ILE A 198 0.36 13.99 -4.43
CA ILE A 198 1.78 14.06 -4.79
C ILE A 198 1.88 13.87 -6.30
N SER A 199 1.81 14.97 -7.04
CA SER A 199 1.95 14.94 -8.49
C SER A 199 3.39 14.65 -8.93
N ALA A 200 3.56 14.17 -10.15
CA ALA A 200 4.88 13.99 -10.75
C ALA A 200 5.69 15.31 -10.78
N ALA A 201 5.02 16.46 -10.95
CA ALA A 201 5.64 17.76 -10.90
C ALA A 201 6.21 18.09 -9.51
N GLN A 202 5.47 17.80 -8.44
CA GLN A 202 5.95 18.01 -7.06
C GLN A 202 7.15 17.12 -6.72
N ILE A 203 7.22 15.91 -7.29
CA ILE A 203 8.37 15.03 -7.18
C ILE A 203 9.62 15.67 -7.81
N LEU A 204 9.47 16.38 -8.93
CA LEU A 204 10.58 17.07 -9.60
C LEU A 204 11.01 18.35 -8.89
N VAL A 205 10.06 19.18 -8.44
CA VAL A 205 10.33 20.48 -7.80
C VAL A 205 11.09 20.34 -6.49
N SER A 206 10.77 19.35 -5.67
CA SER A 206 11.44 19.13 -4.37
C SER A 206 12.94 18.80 -4.48
N ARG A 207 13.46 18.58 -5.70
CA ARG A 207 14.90 18.34 -5.95
C ARG A 207 15.69 19.58 -6.33
N ARG A 208 15.02 20.70 -6.63
CA ARG A 208 15.71 21.97 -6.94
C ARG A 208 16.13 22.75 -5.70
N SER A 209 15.66 22.34 -4.51
CA SER A 209 15.88 23.06 -3.24
C SER A 209 16.96 22.42 -2.34
N LYS A 210 17.88 21.60 -2.91
CA LYS A 210 19.05 21.09 -2.20
C LYS A 210 20.28 21.13 -3.07
#